data_5c4003cea0340b373b45070ba1e05708
#
_entry.id   5c4003cea0340b373b45070ba1e05708
#
_cell.length_a   1.000
_cell.length_b   1.000
_cell.length_c   1.000
_cell.angle_alpha   90.00
_cell.angle_beta   90.00
_cell.angle_gamma   90.00
#
_symmetry.space_group_name_H-M   'P 1'
#
loop_
_entity.id
_entity.type
_entity.pdbx_description
1 polymer ?
#
loop_
_entity_poly.entity_id
_entity_poly.type
_entity_poly.pdbx_seq_one_letter_code
_entity_poly.pdbx_strand_id
1 'polypeptide(L)'
;VRGTLLALSADMPGDLRRAVLLAYALDPTHAYLRLDRRTDQLARELSVQQRTARRRIDEAVARLVRAAVPETPTGVTDTGPGWHLRAMNALLRLDTPTPELYEARSVVATRPIDELTVQFSLPRQPDDDGPEHGVHTDVLFGARIRELTRHISGQYFRLTLALPRTLEPGERHDLCLHYRLPPGQPMREHYVFQPLTPCAHCTVRLRFPADGAPATAWRLDGVPPRAVDDRTPGPDRLHPDTLGEVTSVFDGLQQGYAYGIAWTFADDPRT
;
A
#
# COMPACT_ATOMS: atom_id res chain seq x y z
N VAL A 1 21.15 2.98 -8.30
CA VAL A 1 20.06 3.67 -9.03
C VAL A 1 20.58 4.21 -10.38
N ARG A 2 21.60 5.10 -10.42
CA ARG A 2 22.09 5.70 -11.68
C ARG A 2 22.55 4.64 -12.70
N GLY A 3 23.39 3.70 -12.28
CA GLY A 3 23.88 2.62 -13.14
C GLY A 3 22.76 1.73 -13.68
N THR A 4 21.77 1.43 -12.85
CA THR A 4 20.59 0.63 -13.23
C THR A 4 19.76 1.33 -14.30
N LEU A 5 19.48 2.63 -14.16
CA LEU A 5 18.73 3.41 -15.15
C LEU A 5 19.46 3.49 -16.49
N LEU A 6 20.79 3.64 -16.47
CA LEU A 6 21.60 3.64 -17.68
C LEU A 6 21.57 2.29 -18.38
N ALA A 7 21.68 1.20 -17.63
CA ALA A 7 21.62 -0.16 -18.19
C ALA A 7 20.23 -0.44 -18.80
N LEU A 8 19.13 -0.16 -18.07
CA LEU A 8 17.77 -0.37 -18.55
C LEU A 8 17.38 0.48 -19.76
N SER A 9 18.05 1.61 -19.95
CA SER A 9 17.80 2.49 -21.11
C SER A 9 18.70 2.21 -22.31
N ALA A 10 19.67 1.28 -22.22
CA ALA A 10 20.68 1.04 -23.24
C ALA A 10 20.05 0.61 -24.59
N ASP A 11 19.05 -0.27 -24.54
CA ASP A 11 18.38 -0.86 -25.73
C ASP A 11 17.14 -0.07 -26.17
N MET A 12 16.89 1.11 -25.59
CA MET A 12 15.76 1.95 -25.99
C MET A 12 16.02 2.69 -27.28
N PRO A 13 14.95 3.01 -28.07
CA PRO A 13 15.06 3.97 -29.18
C PRO A 13 15.73 5.27 -28.74
N GLY A 14 16.55 5.85 -29.60
CA GLY A 14 17.44 6.96 -29.26
C GLY A 14 16.72 8.18 -28.64
N ASP A 15 15.51 8.51 -29.15
CA ASP A 15 14.66 9.57 -28.61
C ASP A 15 14.15 9.28 -27.21
N LEU A 16 13.75 8.05 -26.92
CA LEU A 16 13.29 7.63 -25.59
C LEU A 16 14.46 7.50 -24.61
N ARG A 17 15.61 6.97 -25.07
CA ARG A 17 16.83 6.96 -24.26
C ARG A 17 17.24 8.38 -23.88
N ARG A 18 17.21 9.31 -24.82
CA ARG A 18 17.49 10.72 -24.56
C ARG A 18 16.52 11.33 -23.54
N ALA A 19 15.24 10.99 -23.65
CA ALA A 19 14.23 11.41 -22.68
C ALA A 19 14.55 10.91 -21.25
N VAL A 20 14.99 9.65 -21.08
CA VAL A 20 15.46 9.13 -19.79
C VAL A 20 16.66 9.92 -19.26
N LEU A 21 17.69 10.13 -20.07
CA LEU A 21 18.91 10.81 -19.65
C LEU A 21 18.64 12.24 -19.15
N LEU A 22 17.76 12.96 -19.81
CA LEU A 22 17.37 14.31 -19.40
C LEU A 22 16.40 14.29 -18.21
N ALA A 23 15.36 13.46 -18.21
CA ALA A 23 14.36 13.42 -17.15
C ALA A 23 14.99 13.11 -15.77
N TYR A 24 15.90 12.15 -15.72
CA TYR A 24 16.54 11.70 -14.48
C TYR A 24 17.89 12.39 -14.17
N ALA A 25 18.22 13.46 -14.88
CA ALA A 25 19.48 14.20 -14.69
C ALA A 25 20.73 13.29 -14.82
N LEU A 26 20.69 12.33 -15.72
CA LEU A 26 21.80 11.40 -15.98
C LEU A 26 22.83 11.97 -16.95
N ASP A 27 22.43 12.96 -17.74
CA ASP A 27 23.31 13.74 -18.62
C ASP A 27 24.06 14.78 -17.80
N PRO A 28 25.41 14.71 -17.69
CA PRO A 28 26.19 15.62 -16.88
C PRO A 28 26.05 17.08 -17.34
N THR A 29 25.84 17.30 -18.63
CA THR A 29 25.75 18.65 -19.24
C THR A 29 24.50 19.40 -18.79
N HIS A 30 23.42 18.68 -18.43
CA HIS A 30 22.14 19.27 -18.09
C HIS A 30 21.63 18.84 -16.70
N ALA A 31 22.44 18.12 -15.93
CA ALA A 31 22.05 17.58 -14.62
C ALA A 31 21.69 18.65 -13.58
N TYR A 32 22.26 19.86 -13.70
CA TYR A 32 22.00 20.98 -12.81
C TYR A 32 20.70 21.73 -13.10
N LEU A 33 20.07 21.49 -14.23
CA LEU A 33 18.81 22.15 -14.62
C LEU A 33 17.63 21.52 -13.88
N ARG A 34 16.57 22.32 -13.62
CA ARG A 34 15.28 21.82 -13.16
C ARG A 34 14.60 20.99 -14.28
N LEU A 35 13.68 20.10 -13.89
CA LEU A 35 12.99 19.19 -14.82
C LEU A 35 12.35 19.93 -16.00
N ASP A 36 11.68 21.08 -15.76
CA ASP A 36 11.05 21.87 -16.82
C ASP A 36 12.09 22.31 -17.88
N ARG A 37 13.26 22.78 -17.45
CA ARG A 37 14.32 23.19 -18.35
C ARG A 37 14.95 22.01 -19.11
N ARG A 38 15.01 20.84 -18.48
CA ARG A 38 15.43 19.60 -19.16
C ARG A 38 14.39 19.13 -20.16
N THR A 39 13.10 19.32 -19.87
CA THR A 39 12.02 19.05 -20.83
C THR A 39 12.07 19.99 -22.03
N ASP A 40 12.34 21.28 -21.82
CA ASP A 40 12.53 22.25 -22.90
C ASP A 40 13.75 21.89 -23.75
N GLN A 41 14.82 21.40 -23.13
CA GLN A 41 16.01 20.92 -23.84
C GLN A 41 15.68 19.71 -24.72
N LEU A 42 14.93 18.73 -24.17
CA LEU A 42 14.46 17.57 -24.95
C LEU A 42 13.59 17.99 -26.14
N ALA A 43 12.71 18.97 -25.94
CA ALA A 43 11.84 19.49 -27.00
C ALA A 43 12.67 20.10 -28.15
N ARG A 44 13.71 20.86 -27.82
CA ARG A 44 14.64 21.44 -28.80
C ARG A 44 15.43 20.37 -29.54
N GLU A 45 16.01 19.39 -28.82
CA GLU A 45 16.80 18.32 -29.43
C GLU A 45 15.98 17.43 -30.36
N LEU A 46 14.73 17.16 -30.00
CA LEU A 46 13.81 16.35 -30.84
C LEU A 46 13.04 17.19 -31.88
N SER A 47 13.24 18.51 -31.89
CA SER A 47 12.49 19.44 -32.76
C SER A 47 10.97 19.29 -32.64
N VAL A 48 10.47 19.14 -31.39
CA VAL A 48 9.05 18.96 -31.10
C VAL A 48 8.56 20.02 -30.08
N GLN A 49 7.24 20.11 -29.91
CA GLN A 49 6.65 20.95 -28.88
C GLN A 49 6.89 20.35 -27.48
N GLN A 50 6.93 21.19 -26.44
CA GLN A 50 7.12 20.79 -25.04
C GLN A 50 6.11 19.69 -24.59
N ARG A 51 4.86 19.79 -25.02
CA ARG A 51 3.84 18.76 -24.74
C ARG A 51 4.24 17.39 -25.31
N THR A 52 4.79 17.37 -26.50
CA THR A 52 5.27 16.12 -27.13
C THR A 52 6.51 15.59 -26.41
N ALA A 53 7.42 16.45 -25.97
CA ALA A 53 8.60 16.06 -25.18
C ALA A 53 8.16 15.44 -23.83
N ARG A 54 7.18 16.01 -23.14
CA ARG A 54 6.59 15.40 -21.92
C ARG A 54 6.03 14.01 -22.19
N ARG A 55 5.24 13.84 -23.25
CA ARG A 55 4.71 12.53 -23.62
C ARG A 55 5.82 11.52 -23.94
N ARG A 56 6.95 11.95 -24.53
CA ARG A 56 8.12 11.09 -24.73
C ARG A 56 8.79 10.68 -23.45
N ILE A 57 8.85 11.58 -22.45
CA ILE A 57 9.34 11.24 -21.10
C ILE A 57 8.43 10.18 -20.47
N ASP A 58 7.10 10.37 -20.52
CA ASP A 58 6.13 9.42 -19.95
C ASP A 58 6.23 8.04 -20.64
N GLU A 59 6.37 8.01 -21.97
CA GLU A 59 6.57 6.78 -22.72
C GLU A 59 7.90 6.09 -22.33
N ALA A 60 8.96 6.85 -22.18
CA ALA A 60 10.27 6.34 -21.79
C ALA A 60 10.24 5.76 -20.36
N VAL A 61 9.56 6.45 -19.42
CA VAL A 61 9.35 5.96 -18.06
C VAL A 61 8.55 4.66 -18.06
N ALA A 62 7.46 4.59 -18.82
CA ALA A 62 6.66 3.37 -18.93
C ALA A 62 7.45 2.18 -19.51
N ARG A 63 8.40 2.44 -20.42
CA ARG A 63 9.32 1.41 -20.94
C ARG A 63 10.37 1.01 -19.91
N LEU A 64 10.92 1.98 -19.13
CA LEU A 64 11.83 1.68 -18.03
C LEU A 64 11.17 0.78 -17.00
N VAL A 65 9.92 1.09 -16.61
CA VAL A 65 9.17 0.27 -15.66
C VAL A 65 8.99 -1.15 -16.21
N ARG A 66 8.60 -1.30 -17.48
CA ARG A 66 8.47 -2.63 -18.10
C ARG A 66 9.80 -3.38 -18.19
N ALA A 67 10.89 -2.69 -18.49
CA ALA A 67 12.22 -3.30 -18.53
C ALA A 67 12.80 -3.60 -17.15
N ALA A 68 12.37 -2.84 -16.11
CA ALA A 68 12.75 -3.06 -14.72
C ALA A 68 11.92 -4.16 -14.03
N VAL A 69 10.70 -4.42 -14.54
CA VAL A 69 9.90 -5.59 -14.15
C VAL A 69 10.29 -6.72 -15.09
N PRO A 70 11.01 -7.74 -14.65
CA PRO A 70 11.33 -8.87 -15.51
C PRO A 70 10.02 -9.46 -16.03
N GLU A 71 9.87 -9.58 -17.35
CA GLU A 71 8.97 -10.57 -17.92
C GLU A 71 9.40 -11.88 -17.29
N THR A 72 8.52 -12.54 -16.55
CA THR A 72 8.85 -13.77 -15.80
C THR A 72 9.51 -14.78 -16.75
N PRO A 73 10.84 -14.93 -16.76
CA PRO A 73 11.43 -16.07 -17.44
C PRO A 73 11.07 -17.28 -16.58
N THR A 74 10.58 -18.33 -17.19
CA THR A 74 10.51 -19.65 -16.59
C THR A 74 11.90 -19.99 -16.05
N GLY A 75 12.15 -19.70 -14.74
CA GLY A 75 13.46 -19.96 -14.12
C GLY A 75 14.01 -18.90 -13.17
N VAL A 76 13.31 -17.77 -12.97
CA VAL A 76 13.70 -16.79 -11.93
C VAL A 76 13.18 -17.28 -10.59
N THR A 77 14.09 -17.42 -9.62
CA THR A 77 13.74 -17.57 -8.21
C THR A 77 12.79 -16.44 -7.85
N ASP A 78 11.51 -16.79 -7.64
CA ASP A 78 10.50 -15.87 -7.11
C ASP A 78 11.00 -15.35 -5.75
N THR A 79 11.55 -14.12 -5.75
CA THR A 79 12.02 -13.44 -4.54
C THR A 79 10.87 -12.91 -3.70
N GLY A 80 9.64 -13.09 -4.18
CA GLY A 80 8.42 -12.75 -3.45
C GLY A 80 8.17 -13.66 -2.25
N PRO A 81 7.16 -13.35 -1.42
CA PRO A 81 6.85 -14.14 -0.22
C PRO A 81 6.32 -15.56 -0.53
N GLY A 82 6.12 -15.90 -1.81
CA GLY A 82 5.61 -17.21 -2.23
C GLY A 82 4.08 -17.32 -2.21
N TRP A 83 3.37 -16.20 -2.08
CA TRP A 83 1.92 -16.15 -2.10
C TRP A 83 1.41 -14.76 -2.52
N HIS A 84 0.15 -14.70 -2.91
CA HIS A 84 -0.56 -13.46 -3.17
C HIS A 84 -1.96 -13.48 -2.54
N LEU A 85 -2.58 -12.31 -2.40
CA LEU A 85 -3.94 -12.17 -1.92
C LEU A 85 -4.92 -12.27 -3.09
N ARG A 86 -5.81 -13.24 -3.04
CA ARG A 86 -7.00 -13.28 -3.89
C ARG A 86 -8.03 -12.26 -3.42
N ALA A 87 -8.25 -12.21 -2.10
CA ALA A 87 -9.18 -11.27 -1.49
C ALA A 87 -8.75 -10.94 -0.06
N MET A 88 -9.08 -9.73 0.37
CA MET A 88 -9.01 -9.28 1.76
C MET A 88 -10.32 -8.58 2.13
N ASN A 89 -10.87 -8.92 3.29
CA ASN A 89 -12.02 -8.24 3.88
C ASN A 89 -11.62 -7.73 5.25
N ALA A 90 -11.62 -6.42 5.43
CA ALA A 90 -11.33 -5.76 6.69
C ALA A 90 -12.63 -5.18 7.29
N LEU A 91 -12.86 -5.45 8.57
CA LEU A 91 -13.88 -4.80 9.37
C LEU A 91 -13.19 -4.12 10.55
N LEU A 92 -13.17 -2.79 10.56
CA LEU A 92 -12.72 -2.01 11.70
C LEU A 92 -13.95 -1.56 12.50
N ARG A 93 -14.02 -2.02 13.74
CA ARG A 93 -15.05 -1.64 14.72
C ARG A 93 -14.55 -0.50 15.59
N LEU A 94 -15.22 0.63 15.51
CA LEU A 94 -15.00 1.81 16.35
C LEU A 94 -16.14 1.99 17.38
N ASP A 95 -17.15 1.10 17.33
CA ASP A 95 -18.28 1.03 18.24
C ASP A 95 -18.03 0.14 19.47
N THR A 96 -16.79 -0.28 19.67
CA THR A 96 -16.31 -1.08 20.81
C THR A 96 -15.52 -0.18 21.79
N PRO A 97 -15.36 -0.55 23.07
CA PRO A 97 -14.61 0.25 24.05
C PRO A 97 -13.18 0.57 23.63
N THR A 98 -12.55 -0.31 22.87
CA THR A 98 -11.27 -0.10 22.19
C THR A 98 -11.44 -0.56 20.74
N PRO A 99 -10.79 0.11 19.77
CA PRO A 99 -10.93 -0.29 18.37
C PRO A 99 -10.50 -1.73 18.12
N GLU A 100 -11.30 -2.44 17.33
CA GLU A 100 -11.05 -3.82 16.94
C GLU A 100 -11.04 -3.95 15.42
N LEU A 101 -10.05 -4.66 14.89
CA LEU A 101 -9.92 -4.92 13.45
C LEU A 101 -9.97 -6.42 13.19
N TYR A 102 -10.85 -6.81 12.28
CA TYR A 102 -10.94 -8.17 11.74
C TYR A 102 -10.49 -8.17 10.28
N GLU A 103 -9.52 -9.01 9.95
CA GLU A 103 -9.02 -9.16 8.58
C GLU A 103 -9.15 -10.61 8.12
N ALA A 104 -10.17 -10.90 7.32
CA ALA A 104 -10.29 -12.17 6.61
C ALA A 104 -9.51 -12.11 5.30
N ARG A 105 -8.56 -13.03 5.14
CA ARG A 105 -7.63 -13.09 4.01
C ARG A 105 -7.80 -14.40 3.27
N SER A 106 -7.92 -14.32 1.95
CA SER A 106 -7.86 -15.46 1.04
C SER A 106 -6.53 -15.41 0.28
N VAL A 107 -5.62 -16.30 0.60
CA VAL A 107 -4.29 -16.37 -0.01
C VAL A 107 -4.23 -17.48 -1.04
N VAL A 108 -3.35 -17.33 -2.04
CA VAL A 108 -3.01 -18.37 -3.02
C VAL A 108 -1.51 -18.52 -3.03
N ALA A 109 -1.02 -19.74 -2.82
CA ALA A 109 0.39 -20.07 -2.88
C ALA A 109 0.91 -19.99 -4.32
N THR A 110 2.12 -19.44 -4.53
CA THR A 110 2.82 -19.44 -5.81
C THR A 110 3.99 -20.42 -5.83
N ARG A 111 4.41 -20.87 -4.66
CA ARG A 111 5.38 -21.94 -4.40
C ARG A 111 4.98 -22.67 -3.12
N PRO A 112 5.59 -23.83 -2.77
CA PRO A 112 5.31 -24.47 -1.49
C PRO A 112 5.61 -23.54 -0.32
N ILE A 113 4.62 -23.32 0.55
CA ILE A 113 4.74 -22.48 1.76
C ILE A 113 4.05 -23.14 2.94
N ASP A 114 4.63 -23.04 4.12
CA ASP A 114 4.07 -23.49 5.40
C ASP A 114 3.92 -22.33 6.40
N GLU A 115 4.34 -21.11 5.99
CA GLU A 115 4.18 -19.90 6.79
C GLU A 115 3.84 -18.68 5.92
N LEU A 116 3.23 -17.70 6.56
CA LEU A 116 2.89 -16.38 5.98
C LEU A 116 3.44 -15.28 6.88
N THR A 117 3.92 -14.20 6.26
CA THR A 117 4.28 -12.98 6.99
C THR A 117 3.31 -11.86 6.65
N VAL A 118 2.68 -11.30 7.68
CA VAL A 118 1.83 -10.12 7.60
C VAL A 118 2.52 -8.96 8.28
N GLN A 119 2.43 -7.77 7.69
CA GLN A 119 2.98 -6.54 8.27
C GLN A 119 1.86 -5.52 8.43
N PHE A 120 1.89 -4.79 9.54
CA PHE A 120 0.96 -3.69 9.80
C PHE A 120 1.67 -2.60 10.60
N SER A 121 1.07 -1.40 10.65
CA SER A 121 1.59 -0.27 11.40
C SER A 121 0.51 0.36 12.28
N LEU A 122 0.94 0.87 13.44
CA LEU A 122 0.11 1.66 14.34
C LEU A 122 0.87 2.94 14.73
N PRO A 123 0.18 4.05 15.00
CA PRO A 123 0.81 5.22 15.58
C PRO A 123 1.49 4.87 16.90
N ARG A 124 2.66 5.50 17.17
CA ARG A 124 3.34 5.34 18.45
C ARG A 124 2.54 6.06 19.54
N GLN A 125 2.41 5.44 20.70
CA GLN A 125 1.91 6.14 21.89
C GLN A 125 2.96 7.13 22.40
N PRO A 126 2.57 8.32 22.87
CA PRO A 126 3.51 9.34 23.33
C PRO A 126 4.43 8.88 24.46
N ASP A 127 3.94 8.03 25.36
CA ASP A 127 4.64 7.57 26.56
C ASP A 127 5.12 6.11 26.45
N ASP A 128 5.25 5.58 25.24
CA ASP A 128 5.56 4.18 24.99
C ASP A 128 7.07 3.92 24.97
N ASP A 129 7.67 3.90 26.15
CA ASP A 129 9.05 3.45 26.36
C ASP A 129 9.16 1.96 26.75
N GLY A 130 8.02 1.25 26.85
CA GLY A 130 7.94 -0.13 27.33
C GLY A 130 7.62 -1.17 26.22
N PRO A 131 8.07 -2.41 26.41
CA PRO A 131 7.77 -3.52 25.49
C PRO A 131 6.30 -3.99 25.55
N GLU A 132 5.50 -3.51 26.51
CA GLU A 132 4.18 -4.07 26.84
C GLU A 132 2.99 -3.39 26.11
N HIS A 133 3.20 -2.27 25.44
CA HIS A 133 2.13 -1.58 24.71
C HIS A 133 2.05 -2.12 23.30
N GLY A 134 1.53 -3.33 23.17
CA GLY A 134 1.37 -4.04 21.92
C GLY A 134 -0.10 -4.22 21.55
N VAL A 135 -0.39 -4.19 20.26
CA VAL A 135 -1.65 -4.69 19.75
C VAL A 135 -1.83 -6.15 20.18
N HIS A 136 -2.98 -6.45 20.76
CA HIS A 136 -3.34 -7.84 20.99
C HIS A 136 -3.80 -8.46 19.67
N THR A 137 -3.13 -9.53 19.27
CA THR A 137 -3.39 -10.20 17.98
C THR A 137 -3.80 -11.63 18.21
N ASP A 138 -4.95 -12.01 17.68
CA ASP A 138 -5.46 -13.38 17.68
C ASP A 138 -5.64 -13.88 16.25
N VAL A 139 -5.56 -15.20 16.06
CA VAL A 139 -5.96 -15.88 14.83
C VAL A 139 -7.26 -16.60 15.10
N LEU A 140 -8.35 -16.18 14.45
CA LEU A 140 -9.66 -16.79 14.63
C LEU A 140 -9.73 -18.15 13.93
N PHE A 141 -9.13 -18.28 12.76
CA PHE A 141 -9.01 -19.56 12.03
C PHE A 141 -7.92 -19.48 10.96
N GLY A 142 -7.52 -20.64 10.45
CA GLY A 142 -6.69 -20.82 9.26
C GLY A 142 -5.19 -20.76 9.50
N ALA A 143 -4.72 -20.32 10.67
CA ALA A 143 -3.29 -20.27 10.98
C ALA A 143 -3.06 -20.30 12.50
N ARG A 144 -1.80 -20.30 12.91
CA ARG A 144 -1.35 -20.04 14.29
C ARG A 144 -0.25 -19.01 14.30
N ILE A 145 -0.25 -18.13 15.29
CA ILE A 145 0.85 -17.20 15.50
C ILE A 145 2.11 -17.99 15.85
N ARG A 146 3.16 -17.79 15.07
CA ARG A 146 4.51 -18.30 15.35
C ARG A 146 5.31 -17.24 16.07
N GLU A 147 5.25 -16.00 15.58
CA GLU A 147 6.02 -14.89 16.12
C GLU A 147 5.31 -13.56 15.82
N LEU A 148 5.35 -12.63 16.77
CA LEU A 148 5.00 -11.24 16.58
C LEU A 148 6.21 -10.39 16.98
N THR A 149 6.84 -9.73 16.03
CA THR A 149 7.98 -8.83 16.27
C THR A 149 7.58 -7.39 16.03
N ARG A 150 8.06 -6.50 16.92
CA ARG A 150 7.91 -5.06 16.80
C ARG A 150 9.23 -4.46 16.31
N HIS A 151 9.17 -3.63 15.29
CA HIS A 151 10.34 -2.92 14.80
C HIS A 151 10.82 -1.90 15.84
N ILE A 152 12.13 -1.59 15.84
CA ILE A 152 12.75 -0.64 16.78
C ILE A 152 12.11 0.76 16.78
N SER A 153 11.47 1.16 15.65
CA SER A 153 10.70 2.40 15.56
C SER A 153 9.40 2.38 16.41
N GLY A 154 8.99 1.20 16.90
CA GLY A 154 7.77 1.02 17.67
C GLY A 154 6.46 1.11 16.87
N GLN A 155 6.51 1.43 15.58
CA GLN A 155 5.32 1.66 14.75
C GLN A 155 4.99 0.50 13.82
N TYR A 156 5.96 -0.35 13.49
CA TYR A 156 5.79 -1.45 12.55
C TYR A 156 5.86 -2.79 13.25
N PHE A 157 4.93 -3.66 12.88
CA PHE A 157 4.80 -5.01 13.40
C PHE A 157 4.93 -6.00 12.26
N ARG A 158 5.60 -7.11 12.55
CA ARG A 158 5.68 -8.28 11.67
C ARG A 158 5.09 -9.47 12.40
N LEU A 159 4.06 -10.05 11.81
CA LEU A 159 3.38 -11.23 12.32
C LEU A 159 3.72 -12.41 11.41
N THR A 160 4.40 -13.42 11.94
CA THR A 160 4.66 -14.68 11.26
C THR A 160 3.62 -15.71 11.70
N LEU A 161 2.94 -16.30 10.72
CA LEU A 161 1.84 -17.22 10.89
C LEU A 161 2.25 -18.61 10.36
N ALA A 162 2.13 -19.64 11.17
CA ALA A 162 2.26 -21.02 10.71
C ALA A 162 0.94 -21.50 10.12
N LEU A 163 0.97 -22.05 8.92
CA LEU A 163 -0.15 -22.71 8.27
C LEU A 163 -0.39 -24.12 8.85
N PRO A 164 -1.61 -24.66 8.74
CA PRO A 164 -1.91 -25.99 9.26
C PRO A 164 -1.19 -27.11 8.48
N ARG A 165 -0.76 -26.85 7.26
CA ARG A 165 0.02 -27.69 6.38
C ARG A 165 0.76 -26.86 5.34
N THR A 166 1.70 -27.46 4.64
CA THR A 166 2.28 -26.85 3.43
C THR A 166 1.19 -26.69 2.38
N LEU A 167 1.11 -25.50 1.78
CA LEU A 167 0.29 -25.22 0.61
C LEU A 167 1.15 -25.38 -0.64
N GLU A 168 0.64 -26.12 -1.60
CA GLU A 168 1.28 -26.28 -2.90
C GLU A 168 0.91 -25.13 -3.85
N PRO A 169 1.68 -24.88 -4.92
CA PRO A 169 1.41 -23.82 -5.88
C PRO A 169 -0.01 -23.93 -6.45
N GLY A 170 -0.75 -22.80 -6.45
CA GLY A 170 -2.14 -22.73 -6.87
C GLY A 170 -3.16 -23.07 -5.79
N GLU A 171 -2.74 -23.64 -4.66
CA GLU A 171 -3.66 -23.90 -3.55
C GLU A 171 -4.11 -22.60 -2.87
N ARG A 172 -5.39 -22.57 -2.56
CA ARG A 172 -6.03 -21.48 -1.82
C ARG A 172 -6.15 -21.84 -0.35
N HIS A 173 -5.97 -20.83 0.51
CA HIS A 173 -6.18 -20.96 1.95
C HIS A 173 -6.79 -19.68 2.51
N ASP A 174 -7.77 -19.86 3.41
CA ASP A 174 -8.48 -18.77 4.06
C ASP A 174 -8.09 -18.70 5.53
N LEU A 175 -7.82 -17.49 6.03
CA LEU A 175 -7.50 -17.24 7.43
C LEU A 175 -8.14 -15.94 7.90
N CYS A 176 -8.31 -15.79 9.21
CA CYS A 176 -8.82 -14.55 9.79
C CYS A 176 -8.00 -14.14 11.00
N LEU A 177 -7.58 -12.88 10.97
CA LEU A 177 -6.84 -12.21 12.04
C LEU A 177 -7.77 -11.24 12.77
N HIS A 178 -7.61 -11.15 14.07
CA HIS A 178 -8.29 -10.21 14.93
C HIS A 178 -7.24 -9.41 15.70
N TYR A 179 -7.32 -8.09 15.61
CA TYR A 179 -6.46 -7.16 16.32
C TYR A 179 -7.30 -6.33 17.27
N ARG A 180 -6.88 -6.21 18.52
CA ARG A 180 -7.47 -5.32 19.52
C ARG A 180 -6.42 -4.32 19.96
N LEU A 181 -6.79 -3.05 19.91
CA LEU A 181 -5.92 -1.99 20.37
C LEU A 181 -6.02 -1.86 21.89
N PRO A 182 -4.91 -1.57 22.60
CA PRO A 182 -4.97 -1.30 24.03
C PRO A 182 -5.72 0.01 24.30
N PRO A 183 -6.30 0.18 25.49
CA PRO A 183 -6.91 1.45 25.89
C PRO A 183 -5.93 2.61 25.75
N GLY A 184 -6.42 3.74 25.22
CA GLY A 184 -5.60 4.94 25.02
C GLY A 184 -4.65 4.90 23.81
N GLN A 185 -4.64 3.83 23.02
CA GLN A 185 -3.85 3.77 21.80
C GLN A 185 -4.35 4.82 20.81
N PRO A 186 -3.51 5.77 20.36
CA PRO A 186 -3.89 6.72 19.33
C PRO A 186 -4.26 5.99 18.04
N MET A 187 -5.36 6.40 17.43
CA MET A 187 -5.71 5.98 16.08
C MET A 187 -5.63 7.17 15.14
N ARG A 188 -5.23 6.91 13.92
CA ARG A 188 -5.41 7.86 12.83
C ARG A 188 -6.84 7.79 12.33
N GLU A 189 -7.34 8.90 11.82
CA GLU A 189 -8.69 8.99 11.25
C GLU A 189 -8.73 8.39 9.84
N HIS A 190 -8.12 7.24 9.68
CA HIS A 190 -8.19 6.41 8.49
C HIS A 190 -7.87 4.96 8.81
N TYR A 191 -8.42 4.07 8.01
CA TYR A 191 -7.93 2.71 7.86
C TYR A 191 -7.54 2.51 6.40
N VAL A 192 -6.32 2.06 6.15
CA VAL A 192 -5.83 1.75 4.82
C VAL A 192 -5.14 0.39 4.79
N PHE A 193 -5.39 -0.33 3.73
CA PHE A 193 -4.64 -1.49 3.31
C PHE A 193 -3.65 -1.09 2.22
N GLN A 194 -2.38 -1.39 2.43
CA GLN A 194 -1.33 -1.21 1.43
C GLN A 194 -0.81 -2.60 1.03
N PRO A 195 -1.22 -3.13 -0.14
CA PRO A 195 -0.78 -4.45 -0.57
C PRO A 195 0.72 -4.48 -0.83
N LEU A 196 1.43 -5.36 -0.14
CA LEU A 196 2.85 -5.67 -0.37
C LEU A 196 3.02 -6.85 -1.32
N THR A 197 1.94 -7.59 -1.60
CA THR A 197 1.83 -8.65 -2.60
C THR A 197 0.65 -8.33 -3.51
N PRO A 198 0.57 -8.89 -4.73
CA PRO A 198 -0.61 -8.71 -5.56
C PRO A 198 -1.89 -9.03 -4.79
N CYS A 199 -2.89 -8.17 -4.93
CA CYS A 199 -4.20 -8.34 -4.31
C CYS A 199 -5.28 -8.05 -5.35
N ALA A 200 -6.13 -9.05 -5.63
CA ALA A 200 -7.15 -8.92 -6.67
C ALA A 200 -8.37 -8.12 -6.18
N HIS A 201 -8.77 -8.33 -4.92
CA HIS A 201 -9.99 -7.76 -4.35
C HIS A 201 -9.76 -7.36 -2.89
N CYS A 202 -10.28 -6.19 -2.49
CA CYS A 202 -10.27 -5.75 -1.10
C CYS A 202 -11.59 -5.07 -0.75
N THR A 203 -12.20 -5.49 0.37
CA THR A 203 -13.35 -4.80 0.97
C THR A 203 -12.92 -4.22 2.31
N VAL A 204 -13.17 -2.94 2.52
CA VAL A 204 -12.96 -2.24 3.79
C VAL A 204 -14.31 -1.79 4.32
N ARG A 205 -14.61 -2.19 5.55
CA ARG A 205 -15.79 -1.76 6.29
C ARG A 205 -15.39 -1.14 7.61
N LEU A 206 -15.96 0.02 7.91
CA LEU A 206 -15.86 0.67 9.21
C LEU A 206 -17.22 0.64 9.88
N ARG A 207 -17.27 0.43 11.18
CA ARG A 207 -18.48 0.56 11.99
C ARG A 207 -18.26 1.56 13.10
N PHE A 208 -19.03 2.63 13.06
CA PHE A 208 -19.01 3.73 14.04
C PHE A 208 -20.05 3.52 15.12
N PRO A 209 -19.85 4.08 16.32
CA PRO A 209 -20.88 4.08 17.35
C PRO A 209 -22.11 4.87 16.89
N ALA A 210 -23.30 4.50 17.38
CA ALA A 210 -24.55 5.11 16.95
C ALA A 210 -24.63 6.62 17.24
N ASP A 211 -23.96 7.07 18.30
CA ASP A 211 -23.88 8.47 18.76
C ASP A 211 -22.57 9.15 18.36
N GLY A 212 -21.72 8.48 17.60
CA GLY A 212 -20.39 8.94 17.20
C GLY A 212 -20.15 8.83 15.68
N ALA A 213 -21.16 9.13 14.86
CA ALA A 213 -20.97 9.12 13.41
C ALA A 213 -19.95 10.19 12.97
N PRO A 214 -19.10 9.89 11.97
CA PRO A 214 -18.15 10.87 11.46
C PRO A 214 -18.90 12.03 10.77
N ALA A 215 -18.35 13.23 10.89
CA ALA A 215 -18.87 14.39 10.16
C ALA A 215 -18.68 14.22 8.64
N THR A 216 -17.58 13.58 8.27
CA THR A 216 -17.26 13.27 6.88
C THR A 216 -16.48 11.98 6.81
N ALA A 217 -16.82 11.12 5.84
CA ALA A 217 -16.01 9.98 5.44
C ALA A 217 -15.78 10.01 3.92
N TRP A 218 -14.62 9.52 3.46
CA TRP A 218 -14.30 9.44 2.03
C TRP A 218 -13.42 8.24 1.70
N ARG A 219 -13.51 7.81 0.45
CA ARG A 219 -12.74 6.72 -0.11
C ARG A 219 -11.31 7.17 -0.43
N LEU A 220 -10.35 6.32 -0.12
CA LEU A 220 -8.96 6.41 -0.57
C LEU A 220 -8.71 5.26 -1.56
N ASP A 221 -8.53 5.57 -2.85
CA ASP A 221 -8.41 4.59 -3.91
C ASP A 221 -7.08 4.76 -4.66
N GLY A 222 -6.12 3.90 -4.35
CA GLY A 222 -4.80 3.94 -4.98
C GLY A 222 -4.02 5.22 -4.68
N VAL A 223 -4.12 5.75 -3.47
CA VAL A 223 -3.38 6.96 -3.10
C VAL A 223 -1.94 6.61 -2.70
N PRO A 224 -0.96 7.50 -3.00
CA PRO A 224 0.40 7.33 -2.49
C PRO A 224 0.40 7.28 -0.95
N PRO A 225 1.21 6.43 -0.29
CA PRO A 225 1.20 6.28 1.16
C PRO A 225 1.41 7.58 1.93
N ARG A 226 2.19 8.52 1.39
CA ARG A 226 2.42 9.83 2.00
C ARG A 226 1.21 10.77 1.94
N ALA A 227 0.28 10.53 1.01
CA ALA A 227 -0.94 11.32 0.87
C ALA A 227 -2.08 10.82 1.77
N VAL A 228 -1.90 9.69 2.43
CA VAL A 228 -2.91 9.14 3.37
C VAL A 228 -3.10 10.05 4.59
N ASP A 229 -2.05 10.74 5.01
CA ASP A 229 -2.09 11.67 6.14
C ASP A 229 -2.65 13.07 5.76
N ASP A 230 -2.92 13.30 4.47
CA ASP A 230 -3.60 14.51 4.01
C ASP A 230 -5.09 14.39 4.38
N ARG A 231 -5.50 15.26 5.33
CA ARG A 231 -6.88 15.26 5.86
C ARG A 231 -7.87 15.98 4.96
N THR A 232 -7.43 16.44 3.79
CA THR A 232 -8.35 17.08 2.83
C THR A 232 -9.30 16.02 2.28
N PRO A 233 -10.60 16.17 2.56
CA PRO A 233 -11.57 15.18 2.13
C PRO A 233 -11.60 15.05 0.60
N GLY A 234 -11.38 13.84 0.10
CA GLY A 234 -11.45 13.49 -1.31
C GLY A 234 -12.86 13.68 -1.92
N PRO A 235 -13.00 13.57 -3.24
CA PRO A 235 -14.29 13.73 -3.93
C PRO A 235 -15.27 12.57 -3.64
N ASP A 236 -14.76 11.37 -3.40
CA ASP A 236 -15.57 10.16 -3.21
C ASP A 236 -16.07 10.07 -1.77
N ARG A 237 -17.14 10.84 -1.48
CA ARG A 237 -17.77 10.88 -0.15
C ARG A 237 -18.54 9.60 0.14
N LEU A 238 -18.45 9.16 1.37
CA LEU A 238 -19.14 7.99 1.90
C LEU A 238 -20.06 8.43 3.04
N HIS A 239 -21.19 7.76 3.16
CA HIS A 239 -22.16 8.01 4.22
C HIS A 239 -22.40 6.74 5.02
N PRO A 240 -22.42 6.81 6.36
CA PRO A 240 -22.81 5.68 7.17
C PRO A 240 -24.26 5.27 6.86
N ASP A 241 -24.51 3.98 6.86
CA ASP A 241 -25.87 3.42 6.78
C ASP A 241 -26.58 3.50 8.14
N THR A 242 -27.77 2.91 8.23
CA THR A 242 -28.60 2.89 9.45
C THR A 242 -27.95 2.11 10.62
N LEU A 243 -26.93 1.30 10.35
CA LEU A 243 -26.15 0.57 11.35
C LEU A 243 -24.87 1.28 11.75
N GLY A 244 -24.61 2.48 11.18
CA GLY A 244 -23.37 3.22 11.36
C GLY A 244 -22.21 2.63 10.53
N GLU A 245 -22.48 1.84 9.49
CA GLU A 245 -21.46 1.20 8.68
C GLU A 245 -21.15 1.99 7.41
N VAL A 246 -19.85 2.08 7.08
CA VAL A 246 -19.34 2.63 5.83
C VAL A 246 -18.51 1.55 5.14
N THR A 247 -18.80 1.28 3.87
CA THR A 247 -18.11 0.22 3.12
C THR A 247 -17.55 0.74 1.80
N SER A 248 -16.33 0.31 1.47
CA SER A 248 -15.71 0.51 0.16
C SER A 248 -15.13 -0.80 -0.38
N VAL A 249 -15.24 -0.98 -1.69
CA VAL A 249 -14.74 -2.15 -2.41
C VAL A 249 -13.70 -1.71 -3.44
N PHE A 250 -12.60 -2.41 -3.53
CA PHE A 250 -11.48 -2.13 -4.41
C PHE A 250 -11.12 -3.38 -5.21
N ASP A 251 -10.85 -3.22 -6.51
CA ASP A 251 -10.45 -4.29 -7.41
C ASP A 251 -9.13 -3.93 -8.11
N GLY A 252 -8.32 -4.94 -8.41
CA GLY A 252 -7.09 -4.75 -9.16
C GLY A 252 -6.07 -3.86 -8.44
N LEU A 253 -5.87 -4.06 -7.15
CA LEU A 253 -5.05 -3.21 -6.31
C LEU A 253 -3.59 -3.21 -6.75
N GLN A 254 -3.01 -2.02 -6.89
CA GLN A 254 -1.59 -1.84 -7.19
C GLN A 254 -0.76 -1.95 -5.92
N GLN A 255 0.33 -2.71 -5.99
CA GLN A 255 1.27 -2.84 -4.87
C GLN A 255 1.88 -1.50 -4.48
N GLY A 256 2.01 -1.26 -3.19
CA GLY A 256 2.64 -0.06 -2.64
C GLY A 256 1.72 1.18 -2.58
N TYR A 257 0.50 1.13 -3.13
CA TYR A 257 -0.51 2.17 -2.97
C TYR A 257 -1.47 1.84 -1.83
N ALA A 258 -2.10 2.86 -1.26
CA ALA A 258 -3.03 2.72 -0.15
C ALA A 258 -4.49 2.74 -0.63
N TYR A 259 -5.29 1.83 -0.08
CA TYR A 259 -6.72 1.65 -0.34
C TYR A 259 -7.47 1.59 0.97
N GLY A 260 -8.51 2.39 1.12
CA GLY A 260 -9.23 2.40 2.40
C GLY A 260 -10.25 3.51 2.52
N ILE A 261 -10.51 3.87 3.76
CA ILE A 261 -11.47 4.91 4.13
C ILE A 261 -10.81 5.83 5.16
N ALA A 262 -10.95 7.13 4.93
CA ALA A 262 -10.60 8.17 5.90
C ALA A 262 -11.89 8.87 6.38
N TRP A 263 -11.82 9.49 7.56
CA TRP A 263 -12.95 10.20 8.17
C TRP A 263 -12.48 11.36 9.02
N THR A 264 -13.39 12.25 9.39
CA THR A 264 -13.20 13.30 10.40
C THR A 264 -14.43 13.39 11.29
N PHE A 265 -14.24 13.80 12.54
CA PHE A 265 -15.33 14.11 13.47
C PHE A 265 -15.59 15.61 13.53
N ALA A 266 -16.83 16.03 13.92
CA ALA A 266 -17.26 17.43 13.90
C ALA A 266 -16.48 18.37 14.84
N ASP A 267 -15.85 17.81 15.88
CA ASP A 267 -15.15 18.58 16.93
C ASP A 267 -13.61 18.56 16.78
N ASP A 268 -13.05 18.25 15.61
CA ASP A 268 -11.61 18.42 15.40
C ASP A 268 -11.27 19.91 15.23
N PRO A 269 -10.63 20.56 16.23
CA PRO A 269 -10.34 22.00 16.20
C PRO A 269 -9.32 22.40 15.10
N ARG A 270 -8.94 21.46 14.23
CA ARG A 270 -7.99 21.65 13.14
C ARG A 270 -8.62 21.63 11.73
N THR A 271 -9.96 21.63 11.62
CA THR A 271 -10.73 21.84 10.38
C THR A 271 -11.29 23.29 10.28
#